data_25e6ac6cee3efb12aa8648ee55ae5eb6
#
_entry.id   25e6ac6cee3efb12aa8648ee55ae5eb6
#
_cell.length_a   1.000
_cell.length_b   1.000
_cell.length_c   1.000
_cell.angle_alpha   90.00
_cell.angle_beta   90.00
_cell.angle_gamma   90.00
#
_symmetry.space_group_name_H-M   'P 1'
#
loop_
_entity.id
_entity.type
_entity.pdbx_description
1 polymer ?
#
loop_
_entity_poly.entity_id
_entity_poly.type
_entity_poly.pdbx_seq_one_letter_code
_entity_poly.pdbx_strand_id
1 'polypeptide(L)'
;MKNIILLIILISLSSCSGYKPILTSKDINFNILDIKVNENDRISNNIKKKLKIYSDQEQKENTISLEINSVKQVYAIAKDSKGDDSVYEMKVITNIEIINLDTDNNKVKFEEKFSFNNQSNKFELEQYKKDIQNDLIDKIVEKLILNLRTTK
;
A
#
# COMPACT_ATOMS: atom_id res chain seq x y z
N MET A 1 -9.11 49.18 1.22
CA MET A 1 -9.49 48.03 2.05
C MET A 1 -9.89 46.81 1.20
N LYS A 2 -10.76 46.96 0.18
CA LYS A 2 -11.21 45.85 -0.70
C LYS A 2 -10.06 45.10 -1.40
N ASN A 3 -9.03 45.79 -1.88
CA ASN A 3 -7.88 45.21 -2.58
C ASN A 3 -6.92 44.45 -1.64
N ILE A 4 -6.86 44.83 -0.35
CA ILE A 4 -6.04 44.16 0.66
C ILE A 4 -6.67 42.83 1.04
N ILE A 5 -7.99 42.76 1.14
CA ILE A 5 -8.73 41.51 1.42
C ILE A 5 -8.57 40.53 0.28
N LEU A 6 -8.60 40.97 -0.98
CA LEU A 6 -8.38 40.15 -2.16
C LEU A 6 -6.96 39.57 -2.18
N LEU A 7 -5.95 40.35 -1.78
CA LEU A 7 -4.57 39.91 -1.70
C LEU A 7 -4.36 38.82 -0.62
N ILE A 8 -5.02 38.96 0.53
CA ILE A 8 -4.93 37.98 1.63
C ILE A 8 -5.59 36.66 1.22
N ILE A 9 -6.71 36.68 0.50
CA ILE A 9 -7.38 35.48 -0.02
C ILE A 9 -6.49 34.77 -1.06
N LEU A 10 -5.78 35.52 -1.90
CA LEU A 10 -4.89 34.92 -2.93
C LEU A 10 -3.68 34.21 -2.31
N ILE A 11 -3.15 34.70 -1.18
CA ILE A 11 -2.00 34.11 -0.48
C ILE A 11 -2.42 32.84 0.29
N SER A 12 -3.66 32.76 0.79
CA SER A 12 -4.17 31.59 1.51
C SER A 12 -4.44 30.37 0.61
N LEU A 13 -4.57 30.55 -0.70
CA LEU A 13 -4.77 29.46 -1.67
C LEU A 13 -3.49 28.73 -2.08
N SER A 14 -2.30 29.27 -1.78
CA SER A 14 -1.01 28.66 -2.14
C SER A 14 -0.47 27.66 -1.11
N SER A 15 -1.20 27.39 -0.02
CA SER A 15 -0.72 26.57 1.10
C SER A 15 -0.95 25.06 0.97
N CYS A 16 -1.35 24.56 -0.19
CA CYS A 16 -1.67 23.13 -0.37
C CYS A 16 -0.68 22.40 -1.29
N SER A 17 0.63 22.62 -1.14
CA SER A 17 1.63 21.81 -1.85
C SER A 17 2.64 21.21 -0.87
N GLY A 18 2.24 20.18 -0.12
CA GLY A 18 3.08 19.62 0.94
C GLY A 18 3.09 18.13 1.12
N TYR A 19 2.42 17.33 0.30
CA TYR A 19 2.63 15.89 0.35
C TYR A 19 3.80 15.50 -0.56
N LYS A 20 5.02 15.58 -0.03
CA LYS A 20 6.15 14.87 -0.63
C LYS A 20 6.01 13.42 -0.21
N PRO A 21 5.87 12.46 -1.13
CA PRO A 21 5.95 11.06 -0.76
C PRO A 21 7.29 10.84 -0.05
N ILE A 22 7.24 10.29 1.16
CA ILE A 22 8.39 10.07 2.04
C ILE A 22 9.44 9.15 1.38
N LEU A 23 9.04 8.46 0.31
CA LEU A 23 9.87 7.53 -0.45
C LEU A 23 9.98 8.01 -1.91
N THR A 24 10.97 8.83 -2.19
CA THR A 24 11.37 9.11 -3.57
C THR A 24 12.28 7.98 -4.07
N SER A 25 12.12 7.58 -5.33
CA SER A 25 12.96 6.54 -5.97
C SER A 25 14.47 6.89 -5.95
N LYS A 26 14.83 8.15 -5.72
CA LYS A 26 16.22 8.61 -5.64
C LYS A 26 16.98 8.12 -4.39
N ASP A 27 16.27 7.82 -3.31
CA ASP A 27 16.90 7.42 -2.03
C ASP A 27 16.99 5.91 -1.85
N ILE A 28 16.77 5.13 -2.93
CA ILE A 28 16.73 3.68 -2.91
C ILE A 28 18.06 3.12 -3.38
N ASN A 29 18.63 2.20 -2.59
CA ASN A 29 19.92 1.54 -2.83
C ASN A 29 19.79 0.13 -3.44
N PHE A 30 18.59 -0.25 -3.90
CA PHE A 30 18.32 -1.54 -4.52
C PHE A 30 17.59 -1.36 -5.86
N ASN A 31 17.66 -2.38 -6.72
CA ASN A 31 16.90 -2.52 -7.96
C ASN A 31 16.09 -3.81 -7.92
N ILE A 32 14.82 -3.75 -8.30
CA ILE A 32 13.96 -4.92 -8.43
C ILE A 32 14.04 -5.43 -9.86
N LEU A 33 14.70 -6.58 -10.05
CA LEU A 33 14.89 -7.21 -11.36
C LEU A 33 13.61 -7.86 -11.87
N ASP A 34 12.94 -8.63 -11.00
CA ASP A 34 11.71 -9.35 -11.36
C ASP A 34 10.76 -9.45 -10.15
N ILE A 35 9.47 -9.48 -10.45
CA ILE A 35 8.42 -9.68 -9.45
C ILE A 35 7.49 -10.79 -9.93
N LYS A 36 7.60 -11.96 -9.30
CA LYS A 36 6.74 -13.10 -9.53
C LYS A 36 5.49 -13.02 -8.65
N VAL A 37 4.33 -13.18 -9.27
CA VAL A 37 3.02 -13.23 -8.60
C VAL A 37 2.15 -14.28 -9.28
N ASN A 38 1.21 -14.85 -8.54
CA ASN A 38 0.16 -15.67 -9.16
C ASN A 38 -0.79 -14.75 -9.94
N GLU A 39 -1.05 -15.05 -11.22
CA GLU A 39 -1.90 -14.22 -12.10
C GLU A 39 -3.32 -14.01 -11.54
N ASN A 40 -3.86 -14.99 -10.83
CA ASN A 40 -5.18 -14.93 -10.20
C ASN A 40 -5.20 -14.13 -8.88
N ASP A 41 -4.06 -13.78 -8.32
CA ASP A 41 -3.94 -13.01 -7.08
C ASP A 41 -3.99 -11.51 -7.36
N ARG A 42 -5.20 -10.93 -7.28
CA ARG A 42 -5.43 -9.51 -7.53
C ARG A 42 -4.66 -8.59 -6.56
N ILE A 43 -4.46 -9.00 -5.31
CA ILE A 43 -3.75 -8.21 -4.31
C ILE A 43 -2.26 -8.14 -4.67
N SER A 44 -1.63 -9.30 -4.87
CA SER A 44 -0.22 -9.37 -5.28
C SER A 44 0.04 -8.66 -6.60
N ASN A 45 -0.87 -8.74 -7.57
CA ASN A 45 -0.78 -7.99 -8.82
C ASN A 45 -0.84 -6.47 -8.61
N ASN A 46 -1.65 -5.97 -7.66
CA ASN A 46 -1.69 -4.55 -7.33
C ASN A 46 -0.40 -4.11 -6.63
N ILE A 47 0.15 -4.93 -5.72
CA ILE A 47 1.46 -4.69 -5.09
C ILE A 47 2.54 -4.61 -6.18
N LYS A 48 2.59 -5.59 -7.10
CA LYS A 48 3.52 -5.60 -8.24
C LYS A 48 3.45 -4.31 -9.05
N LYS A 49 2.24 -3.83 -9.39
CA LYS A 49 2.06 -2.58 -10.13
C LYS A 49 2.64 -1.37 -9.39
N LYS A 50 2.44 -1.29 -8.07
CA LYS A 50 2.97 -0.20 -7.25
C LYS A 50 4.49 -0.28 -7.10
N LEU A 51 5.07 -1.47 -7.08
CA LEU A 51 6.51 -1.69 -6.99
C LEU A 51 7.24 -1.44 -8.32
N LYS A 52 6.52 -1.40 -9.45
CA LYS A 52 7.13 -1.23 -10.78
C LYS A 52 7.97 0.05 -10.92
N ILE A 53 7.66 1.10 -10.16
CA ILE A 53 8.46 2.34 -10.16
C ILE A 53 9.88 2.15 -9.58
N TYR A 54 10.13 1.03 -8.89
CA TYR A 54 11.41 0.64 -8.30
C TYR A 54 12.15 -0.42 -9.13
N SER A 55 11.54 -0.91 -10.22
CA SER A 55 12.18 -1.69 -11.27
C SER A 55 12.83 -0.70 -12.25
N ASP A 56 13.75 -1.07 -13.07
CA ASP A 56 14.37 -0.23 -14.11
C ASP A 56 15.28 0.91 -13.57
N GLN A 57 15.76 0.78 -12.33
CA GLN A 57 16.77 1.69 -11.80
C GLN A 57 18.15 1.26 -12.32
N GLU A 58 18.64 1.91 -13.37
CA GLU A 58 19.98 1.64 -13.89
C GLU A 58 21.05 1.83 -12.80
N GLN A 59 22.01 0.89 -12.69
CA GLN A 59 23.21 0.96 -11.86
C GLN A 59 23.03 0.97 -10.34
N LYS A 60 22.22 0.09 -9.77
CA LYS A 60 22.19 -0.17 -8.31
C LYS A 60 22.96 -1.44 -7.99
N GLU A 61 23.81 -1.39 -6.94
CA GLU A 61 24.66 -2.51 -6.52
C GLU A 61 23.87 -3.72 -6.02
N ASN A 62 22.70 -3.48 -5.41
CA ASN A 62 21.83 -4.54 -4.86
C ASN A 62 20.68 -4.84 -5.80
N THR A 63 20.74 -5.96 -6.51
CA THR A 63 19.66 -6.43 -7.38
C THR A 63 18.94 -7.60 -6.73
N ILE A 64 17.61 -7.47 -6.60
CA ILE A 64 16.74 -8.45 -5.94
C ILE A 64 15.60 -8.87 -6.86
N SER A 65 15.11 -10.09 -6.66
CA SER A 65 13.84 -10.55 -7.22
C SER A 65 12.85 -10.82 -6.09
N LEU A 66 11.57 -10.62 -6.33
CA LEU A 66 10.52 -10.81 -5.34
C LEU A 66 9.55 -11.88 -5.81
N GLU A 67 9.14 -12.76 -4.89
CA GLU A 67 7.99 -13.62 -5.07
C GLU A 67 6.92 -13.23 -4.05
N ILE A 68 5.71 -12.83 -4.52
CA ILE A 68 4.68 -12.23 -3.68
C ILE A 68 3.41 -13.07 -3.72
N ASN A 69 2.92 -13.45 -2.55
CA ASN A 69 1.66 -14.16 -2.37
C ASN A 69 0.82 -13.45 -1.31
N SER A 70 -0.42 -13.10 -1.65
CA SER A 70 -1.30 -12.34 -0.75
C SER A 70 -2.66 -12.99 -0.58
N VAL A 71 -3.23 -12.81 0.60
CA VAL A 71 -4.60 -13.25 0.93
C VAL A 71 -5.37 -12.08 1.53
N LYS A 72 -6.59 -11.84 1.02
CA LYS A 72 -7.55 -10.92 1.63
C LYS A 72 -8.62 -11.72 2.36
N GLN A 73 -8.91 -11.31 3.59
CA GLN A 73 -10.00 -11.80 4.40
C GLN A 73 -10.92 -10.64 4.78
N VAL A 74 -12.23 -10.87 4.77
CA VAL A 74 -13.25 -9.92 5.27
C VAL A 74 -14.23 -10.74 6.12
N TYR A 75 -14.39 -10.35 7.37
CA TYR A 75 -15.28 -11.04 8.31
C TYR A 75 -15.93 -10.05 9.27
N ALA A 76 -17.11 -10.42 9.77
CA ALA A 76 -17.82 -9.63 10.78
C ALA A 76 -17.13 -9.79 12.14
N ILE A 77 -16.95 -8.66 12.84
CA ILE A 77 -16.37 -8.61 14.20
C ILE A 77 -17.35 -8.12 15.27
N ALA A 78 -18.46 -7.52 14.85
CA ALA A 78 -19.55 -7.14 15.77
C ALA A 78 -20.91 -7.25 15.09
N LYS A 79 -21.95 -7.44 15.92
CA LYS A 79 -23.36 -7.47 15.53
C LYS A 79 -24.11 -6.33 16.19
N ASP A 80 -25.20 -5.92 15.58
CA ASP A 80 -26.13 -4.96 16.16
C ASP A 80 -27.10 -5.62 17.17
N SER A 81 -28.01 -4.83 17.74
CA SER A 81 -29.02 -5.30 18.70
C SER A 81 -30.05 -6.30 18.11
N LYS A 82 -30.10 -6.40 16.78
CA LYS A 82 -31.00 -7.35 16.07
C LYS A 82 -30.27 -8.65 15.68
N GLY A 83 -28.93 -8.70 15.91
CA GLY A 83 -28.09 -9.83 15.54
C GLY A 83 -27.51 -9.74 14.12
N ASP A 84 -27.72 -8.64 13.41
CA ASP A 84 -27.15 -8.40 12.07
C ASP A 84 -25.71 -7.92 12.17
N ASP A 85 -24.85 -8.31 11.20
CA ASP A 85 -23.46 -7.89 11.15
C ASP A 85 -23.35 -6.39 10.97
N SER A 86 -22.77 -5.70 11.95
CA SER A 86 -22.67 -4.23 12.01
C SER A 86 -21.27 -3.70 11.77
N VAL A 87 -20.22 -4.42 12.15
CA VAL A 87 -18.82 -4.04 11.93
C VAL A 87 -18.08 -5.20 11.30
N TYR A 88 -17.31 -4.88 10.26
CA TYR A 88 -16.43 -5.81 9.56
C TYR A 88 -14.97 -5.46 9.79
N GLU A 89 -14.10 -6.46 9.72
CA GLU A 89 -12.66 -6.26 9.59
C GLU A 89 -12.20 -6.78 8.22
N MET A 90 -11.46 -5.97 7.48
CA MET A 90 -10.69 -6.41 6.32
C MET A 90 -9.23 -6.57 6.73
N LYS A 91 -8.66 -7.72 6.39
CA LYS A 91 -7.27 -8.07 6.64
C LYS A 91 -6.61 -8.45 5.32
N VAL A 92 -5.43 -7.90 5.07
CA VAL A 92 -4.55 -8.31 3.96
C VAL A 92 -3.27 -8.88 4.56
N ILE A 93 -2.94 -10.10 4.17
CA ILE A 93 -1.73 -10.81 4.57
C ILE A 93 -0.91 -11.02 3.32
N THR A 94 0.35 -10.58 3.32
CA THR A 94 1.27 -10.72 2.19
C THR A 94 2.55 -11.40 2.65
N ASN A 95 2.89 -12.53 2.05
CA ASN A 95 4.15 -13.23 2.21
C ASN A 95 5.03 -12.90 1.02
N ILE A 96 6.26 -12.47 1.27
CA ILE A 96 7.21 -12.07 0.24
C ILE A 96 8.50 -12.83 0.46
N GLU A 97 8.96 -13.54 -0.56
CA GLU A 97 10.30 -14.09 -0.62
C GLU A 97 11.19 -13.11 -1.39
N ILE A 98 12.24 -12.65 -0.73
CA ILE A 98 13.25 -11.76 -1.29
C ILE A 98 14.40 -12.64 -1.73
N ILE A 99 14.62 -12.73 -3.03
CA ILE A 99 15.66 -13.54 -3.66
C ILE A 99 16.77 -12.60 -4.06
N ASN A 100 17.92 -12.73 -3.40
CA ASN A 100 19.13 -11.99 -3.73
C ASN A 100 20.11 -12.93 -4.42
N LEU A 101 20.87 -12.43 -5.39
CA LEU A 101 21.85 -13.22 -6.14
C LEU A 101 23.08 -13.60 -5.27
N ASP A 102 23.38 -12.77 -4.25
CA ASP A 102 24.63 -12.87 -3.49
C ASP A 102 24.45 -13.35 -2.04
N THR A 103 23.19 -13.48 -1.56
CA THR A 103 22.89 -13.86 -0.18
C THR A 103 21.75 -14.87 -0.10
N ASP A 104 21.53 -15.45 1.09
CA ASP A 104 20.41 -16.35 1.34
C ASP A 104 19.06 -15.67 1.15
N ASN A 105 18.09 -16.44 0.61
CA ASN A 105 16.72 -15.98 0.44
C ASN A 105 16.11 -15.59 1.80
N ASN A 106 15.50 -14.43 1.87
CA ASN A 106 14.80 -13.95 3.04
C ASN A 106 13.28 -13.96 2.83
N LYS A 107 12.53 -14.41 3.84
CA LYS A 107 11.05 -14.43 3.82
C LYS A 107 10.51 -13.44 4.83
N VAL A 108 9.69 -12.52 4.36
CA VAL A 108 9.02 -11.54 5.20
C VAL A 108 7.51 -11.65 5.06
N LYS A 109 6.80 -11.41 6.15
CA LYS A 109 5.34 -11.40 6.19
C LYS A 109 4.88 -10.03 6.67
N PHE A 110 3.98 -9.43 5.90
CA PHE A 110 3.26 -8.21 6.28
C PHE A 110 1.79 -8.53 6.48
N GLU A 111 1.21 -7.93 7.51
CA GLU A 111 -0.22 -8.04 7.81
C GLU A 111 -0.75 -6.66 8.14
N GLU A 112 -1.76 -6.24 7.40
CA GLU A 112 -2.49 -4.98 7.62
C GLU A 112 -3.97 -5.25 7.74
N LYS A 113 -4.65 -4.48 8.60
CA LYS A 113 -6.07 -4.62 8.84
C LYS A 113 -6.76 -3.28 9.07
N PHE A 114 -8.04 -3.24 8.77
CA PHE A 114 -8.90 -2.09 8.98
C PHE A 114 -10.33 -2.53 9.29
N SER A 115 -10.92 -1.92 10.32
CA SER A 115 -12.32 -2.18 10.70
C SER A 115 -13.23 -1.09 10.16
N PHE A 116 -14.39 -1.47 9.64
CA PHE A 116 -15.35 -0.55 9.04
C PHE A 116 -16.79 -0.97 9.35
N ASN A 117 -17.68 0.02 9.41
CA ASN A 117 -19.09 -0.21 9.65
C ASN A 117 -19.80 -0.74 8.40
N ASN A 118 -20.81 -1.58 8.60
CA ASN A 118 -21.73 -1.94 7.54
C ASN A 118 -22.53 -0.70 7.09
N GLN A 119 -22.83 -0.63 5.80
CA GLN A 119 -23.62 0.43 5.21
C GLN A 119 -24.84 -0.15 4.50
N SER A 120 -25.96 0.57 4.58
CA SER A 120 -27.22 0.18 3.91
C SER A 120 -27.10 0.23 2.38
N ASN A 121 -26.36 1.22 1.85
CA ASN A 121 -26.06 1.31 0.43
C ASN A 121 -24.94 0.35 0.04
N LYS A 122 -25.30 -0.74 -0.63
CA LYS A 122 -24.35 -1.79 -1.04
C LYS A 122 -23.31 -1.31 -2.04
N PHE A 123 -23.66 -0.38 -2.93
CA PHE A 123 -22.71 0.16 -3.91
C PHE A 123 -21.62 0.99 -3.21
N GLU A 124 -22.01 1.89 -2.32
CA GLU A 124 -21.07 2.70 -1.53
C GLU A 124 -20.18 1.82 -0.65
N LEU A 125 -20.75 0.78 -0.03
CA LEU A 125 -19.99 -0.18 0.76
C LEU A 125 -18.91 -0.90 -0.07
N GLU A 126 -19.24 -1.36 -1.28
CA GLU A 126 -18.27 -2.03 -2.14
C GLU A 126 -17.18 -1.07 -2.64
N GLN A 127 -17.52 0.20 -2.92
CA GLN A 127 -16.52 1.22 -3.26
C GLN A 127 -15.61 1.48 -2.07
N TYR A 128 -16.17 1.66 -0.88
CA TYR A 128 -15.41 1.87 0.35
C TYR A 128 -14.47 0.69 0.68
N LYS A 129 -14.93 -0.55 0.47
CA LYS A 129 -14.06 -1.73 0.60
C LYS A 129 -12.88 -1.73 -0.36
N LYS A 130 -13.05 -1.22 -1.59
CA LYS A 130 -11.94 -1.09 -2.55
C LYS A 130 -10.92 -0.05 -2.09
N ASP A 131 -11.40 1.07 -1.55
CA ASP A 131 -10.54 2.12 -1.04
C ASP A 131 -9.73 1.63 0.17
N ILE A 132 -10.38 0.96 1.15
CA ILE A 132 -9.70 0.31 2.28
C ILE A 132 -8.65 -0.69 1.78
N GLN A 133 -8.99 -1.53 0.80
CA GLN A 133 -8.04 -2.51 0.24
C GLN A 133 -6.82 -1.82 -0.36
N ASN A 134 -7.00 -0.71 -1.09
CA ASN A 134 -5.90 0.04 -1.67
C ASN A 134 -5.00 0.66 -0.58
N ASP A 135 -5.59 1.22 0.47
CA ASP A 135 -4.86 1.79 1.61
C ASP A 135 -4.03 0.73 2.35
N LEU A 136 -4.59 -0.49 2.54
CA LEU A 136 -3.87 -1.60 3.16
C LEU A 136 -2.70 -2.07 2.28
N ILE A 137 -2.90 -2.12 0.97
CA ILE A 137 -1.84 -2.43 0.00
C ILE A 137 -0.73 -1.36 0.05
N ASP A 138 -1.09 -0.08 0.11
CA ASP A 138 -0.12 1.01 0.18
C ASP A 138 0.76 0.91 1.43
N LYS A 139 0.17 0.61 2.58
CA LYS A 139 0.90 0.37 3.83
C LYS A 139 1.85 -0.83 3.74
N ILE A 140 1.42 -1.92 3.08
CA ILE A 140 2.27 -3.09 2.86
C ILE A 140 3.45 -2.75 1.95
N VAL A 141 3.22 -2.02 0.86
CA VAL A 141 4.28 -1.57 -0.06
C VAL A 141 5.27 -0.67 0.67
N GLU A 142 4.78 0.30 1.45
CA GLU A 142 5.64 1.18 2.25
C GLU A 142 6.53 0.39 3.22
N LYS A 143 5.95 -0.56 3.97
CA LYS A 143 6.70 -1.42 4.89
C LYS A 143 7.73 -2.30 4.18
N LEU A 144 7.39 -2.83 3.01
CA LEU A 144 8.32 -3.59 2.19
C LEU A 144 9.50 -2.73 1.75
N ILE A 145 9.25 -1.54 1.23
CA ILE A 145 10.32 -0.63 0.80
C ILE A 145 11.23 -0.25 1.97
N LEU A 146 10.66 0.04 3.14
CA LEU A 146 11.44 0.29 4.35
C LEU A 146 12.29 -0.92 4.76
N ASN A 147 11.74 -2.12 4.70
CA ASN A 147 12.46 -3.37 4.98
C ASN A 147 13.63 -3.56 4.01
N LEU A 148 13.39 -3.43 2.70
CA LEU A 148 14.42 -3.56 1.66
C LEU A 148 15.55 -2.55 1.79
N ARG A 149 15.28 -1.35 2.31
CA ARG A 149 16.31 -0.31 2.57
C ARG A 149 17.18 -0.63 3.77
N THR A 150 16.67 -1.36 4.75
CA THR A 150 17.36 -1.67 6.01
C THR A 150 18.11 -2.99 5.97
N THR A 151 17.75 -3.87 5.06
CA THR A 151 18.44 -5.16 4.85
C THR A 151 19.72 -4.89 4.04
N LYS A 152 20.87 -5.07 4.70
CA LYS A 152 22.22 -4.99 4.10
C LYS A 152 22.69 -6.38 3.74
#